data_f65a44fe3acfb0860299b1486d8959e5
#
_entry.id   f65a44fe3acfb0860299b1486d8959e5
#
_cell.length_a   1.000
_cell.length_b   1.000
_cell.length_c   1.000
_cell.angle_alpha   90.00
_cell.angle_beta   90.00
_cell.angle_gamma   90.00
#
_symmetry.space_group_name_H-M   'P 1'
#
loop_
_entity.id
_entity.type
_entity.pdbx_description
1 polymer ?
#
loop_
_entity_poly.entity_id
_entity_poly.type
_entity_poly.pdbx_seq_one_letter_code
_entity_poly.pdbx_strand_id
1 'polypeptide(L)'
;MKRVVILCVWLFSVVAGHAQLSLDECRRLARENYPEIRQYDLVHQTEQYNLSNAARAWIPQIAFSAQATWQTDAPNFPKELTGMLAQQGLEIPGLRKDQYKVALELNQTIWDGGKSVADKRIARAEAAEQKTMTDVDLYELEGRVDDLYFGILLLDERIAQTNLTLNLLRSNLEKVRALQRNGVAMQSDADVLEAELLSVGQQLIQFESSCDSYRRMLGIFIGQKVGDRKLQRPSACLLYTSPSPRDRTRSR
;
A
#
# COMPACT_ATOMS: atom_id res chain seq x y z
N MET A 1 34.75 21.00 -34.66
CA MET A 1 34.03 20.89 -33.40
C MET A 1 32.48 20.98 -33.52
N LYS A 2 31.92 21.98 -34.22
CA LYS A 2 30.45 22.10 -34.39
C LYS A 2 29.74 20.91 -35.08
N ARG A 3 30.42 20.27 -36.08
CA ARG A 3 29.84 19.11 -36.80
C ARG A 3 29.80 17.82 -35.97
N VAL A 4 30.71 17.64 -35.02
CA VAL A 4 30.76 16.48 -34.10
C VAL A 4 29.67 16.60 -33.05
N VAL A 5 29.39 17.80 -32.52
CA VAL A 5 28.31 18.06 -31.55
C VAL A 5 26.94 17.81 -32.16
N ILE A 6 26.73 18.20 -33.43
CA ILE A 6 25.47 17.95 -34.15
C ILE A 6 25.27 16.45 -34.37
N LEU A 7 26.33 15.69 -34.66
CA LEU A 7 26.25 14.23 -34.84
C LEU A 7 25.96 13.50 -33.52
N CYS A 8 26.51 13.97 -32.40
CA CYS A 8 26.19 13.43 -31.05
C CYS A 8 24.76 13.75 -30.61
N VAL A 9 24.22 14.93 -30.93
CA VAL A 9 22.83 15.28 -30.62
C VAL A 9 21.85 14.44 -31.47
N TRP A 10 22.21 14.12 -32.72
CA TRP A 10 21.41 13.24 -33.58
C TRP A 10 21.45 11.77 -33.15
N LEU A 11 22.55 11.29 -32.58
CA LEU A 11 22.64 9.93 -32.02
C LEU A 11 21.80 9.76 -30.72
N PHE A 12 21.63 10.84 -29.97
CA PHE A 12 20.83 10.80 -28.70
C PHE A 12 19.33 10.87 -28.95
N SER A 13 18.85 11.33 -30.09
CA SER A 13 17.43 11.46 -30.42
C SER A 13 16.78 10.18 -30.97
N VAL A 14 17.52 9.11 -31.25
CA VAL A 14 17.03 7.88 -31.86
C VAL A 14 16.59 6.81 -30.84
N VAL A 15 16.78 7.02 -29.53
CA VAL A 15 16.46 6.05 -28.47
C VAL A 15 15.09 6.33 -27.81
N ALA A 16 14.22 7.12 -28.43
CA ALA A 16 12.80 7.12 -28.07
C ALA A 16 12.07 5.95 -28.74
N GLY A 17 12.67 4.76 -28.72
CA GLY A 17 11.99 3.53 -29.04
C GLY A 17 10.85 3.36 -28.02
N HIS A 18 9.64 3.12 -28.50
CA HIS A 18 8.48 2.79 -27.68
C HIS A 18 8.80 1.50 -26.93
N ALA A 19 9.51 1.60 -25.82
CA ALA A 19 9.83 0.47 -24.98
C ALA A 19 8.52 -0.17 -24.54
N GLN A 20 8.27 -1.39 -25.01
CA GLN A 20 7.13 -2.18 -24.54
C GLN A 20 7.30 -2.35 -23.05
N LEU A 21 6.26 -2.06 -22.28
CA LEU A 21 6.31 -2.17 -20.84
C LEU A 21 6.25 -3.65 -20.46
N SER A 22 7.31 -4.17 -19.82
CA SER A 22 7.36 -5.56 -19.36
C SER A 22 6.71 -5.71 -17.98
N LEU A 23 6.28 -6.92 -17.64
CA LEU A 23 5.72 -7.23 -16.33
C LEU A 23 6.72 -6.93 -15.19
N ASP A 24 7.97 -7.37 -15.36
CA ASP A 24 9.01 -7.14 -14.34
C ASP A 24 9.31 -5.67 -14.13
N GLU A 25 9.25 -4.88 -15.20
CA GLU A 25 9.40 -3.43 -15.10
C GLU A 25 8.22 -2.79 -14.38
N CYS A 26 6.99 -3.25 -14.62
CA CYS A 26 5.81 -2.79 -13.89
C CYS A 26 5.94 -3.08 -12.39
N ARG A 27 6.34 -4.29 -12.03
CA ARG A 27 6.56 -4.68 -10.63
C ARG A 27 7.64 -3.81 -9.97
N ARG A 28 8.78 -3.62 -10.65
CA ARG A 28 9.86 -2.77 -10.14
C ARG A 28 9.41 -1.33 -9.93
N LEU A 29 8.75 -0.72 -10.91
CA LEU A 29 8.23 0.65 -10.81
C LEU A 29 7.17 0.78 -9.73
N ALA A 30 6.28 -0.22 -9.60
CA ALA A 30 5.26 -0.22 -8.56
C ALA A 30 5.90 -0.28 -7.16
N ARG A 31 6.90 -1.12 -6.94
CA ARG A 31 7.67 -1.14 -5.69
C ARG A 31 8.32 0.20 -5.39
N GLU A 32 8.99 0.82 -6.37
CA GLU A 32 9.67 2.10 -6.18
C GLU A 32 8.71 3.27 -5.89
N ASN A 33 7.51 3.23 -6.46
CA ASN A 33 6.50 4.28 -6.31
C ASN A 33 5.61 4.09 -5.08
N TYR A 34 5.59 2.90 -4.47
CA TYR A 34 4.67 2.59 -3.39
C TYR A 34 5.07 3.29 -2.09
N PRO A 35 4.18 4.08 -1.47
CA PRO A 35 4.54 4.90 -0.31
C PRO A 35 5.02 4.09 0.89
N GLU A 36 4.59 2.84 1.03
CA GLU A 36 4.94 1.97 2.16
C GLU A 36 6.40 1.53 2.16
N ILE A 37 7.11 1.63 1.02
CA ILE A 37 8.58 1.44 1.01
C ILE A 37 9.29 2.35 2.02
N ARG A 38 8.76 3.54 2.26
CA ARG A 38 9.29 4.45 3.27
C ARG A 38 9.13 3.92 4.69
N GLN A 39 8.24 2.96 4.91
CA GLN A 39 8.05 2.33 6.23
C GLN A 39 9.29 1.55 6.67
N TYR A 40 10.08 0.97 5.73
CA TYR A 40 11.32 0.30 6.10
C TYR A 40 12.28 1.21 6.85
N ASP A 41 12.48 2.43 6.34
CA ASP A 41 13.36 3.41 6.99
C ASP A 41 12.79 3.84 8.34
N LEU A 42 11.48 4.03 8.45
CA LEU A 42 10.81 4.40 9.70
C LEU A 42 10.87 3.27 10.73
N VAL A 43 10.66 2.03 10.33
CA VAL A 43 10.78 0.85 11.20
C VAL A 43 12.21 0.74 11.73
N HIS A 44 13.21 0.91 10.86
CA HIS A 44 14.61 0.89 11.25
C HIS A 44 14.97 2.02 12.24
N GLN A 45 14.48 3.24 12.00
CA GLN A 45 14.68 4.36 12.94
C GLN A 45 13.99 4.09 14.28
N THR A 46 12.75 3.57 14.25
CA THR A 46 11.99 3.22 15.46
C THR A 46 12.72 2.13 16.27
N GLU A 47 13.25 1.10 15.60
CA GLU A 47 14.09 0.08 16.23
C GLU A 47 15.28 0.72 16.96
N GLN A 48 16.03 1.60 16.29
CA GLN A 48 17.19 2.28 16.88
C GLN A 48 16.80 3.12 18.10
N TYR A 49 15.68 3.86 18.02
CA TYR A 49 15.19 4.63 19.16
C TYR A 49 14.78 3.73 20.34
N ASN A 50 14.05 2.65 20.06
CA ASN A 50 13.62 1.72 21.10
C ASN A 50 14.80 1.03 21.78
N LEU A 51 15.80 0.61 21.01
CA LEU A 51 17.05 0.05 21.55
C LEU A 51 17.83 1.07 22.38
N SER A 52 17.89 2.32 21.92
CA SER A 52 18.53 3.42 22.65
C SER A 52 17.80 3.73 23.95
N ASN A 53 16.45 3.79 23.91
CA ASN A 53 15.63 4.03 25.09
C ASN A 53 15.78 2.91 26.13
N ALA A 54 15.76 1.64 25.69
CA ALA A 54 16.02 0.51 26.57
C ALA A 54 17.44 0.53 27.16
N ALA A 55 18.44 1.04 26.42
CA ALA A 55 19.79 1.22 26.93
C ALA A 55 19.88 2.35 27.96
N ARG A 56 19.05 3.37 27.85
CA ARG A 56 19.05 4.54 28.76
C ARG A 56 18.24 4.32 30.04
N ALA A 57 17.60 3.17 30.21
CA ALA A 57 16.88 2.82 31.45
C ALA A 57 17.75 2.90 32.73
N TRP A 58 19.07 2.81 32.58
CA TRP A 58 20.06 2.94 33.67
C TRP A 58 20.45 4.38 33.99
N ILE A 59 20.07 5.36 33.16
CA ILE A 59 20.40 6.76 33.38
C ILE A 59 19.45 7.33 34.45
N PRO A 60 19.96 8.09 35.45
CA PRO A 60 19.10 8.75 36.41
C PRO A 60 18.07 9.65 35.73
N GLN A 61 16.81 9.49 36.12
CA GLN A 61 15.72 10.33 35.65
C GLN A 61 15.41 11.39 36.70
N ILE A 62 15.42 12.64 36.29
CA ILE A 62 15.08 13.78 37.11
C ILE A 62 13.70 14.26 36.71
N ALA A 63 12.76 14.23 37.66
CA ALA A 63 11.43 14.77 37.48
C ALA A 63 11.23 15.98 38.39
N PHE A 64 10.78 17.09 37.84
CA PHE A 64 10.34 18.26 38.58
C PHE A 64 8.82 18.28 38.59
N SER A 65 8.23 18.32 39.80
CA SER A 65 6.79 18.44 39.97
C SER A 65 6.46 19.64 40.85
N ALA A 66 5.47 20.42 40.41
CA ALA A 66 4.89 21.52 41.17
C ALA A 66 3.39 21.33 41.22
N GLN A 67 2.85 21.34 42.44
CA GLN A 67 1.42 21.19 42.67
C GLN A 67 0.93 22.31 43.56
N ALA A 68 -0.13 22.97 43.15
CA ALA A 68 -0.88 23.92 43.97
C ALA A 68 -2.29 23.36 44.20
N THR A 69 -2.67 23.22 45.43
CA THR A 69 -4.00 22.74 45.81
C THR A 69 -4.71 23.78 46.62
N TRP A 70 -5.89 24.17 46.19
CA TRP A 70 -6.80 25.02 46.95
C TRP A 70 -8.04 24.20 47.34
N GLN A 71 -8.35 24.19 48.64
CA GLN A 71 -9.49 23.49 49.21
C GLN A 71 -10.46 24.47 49.85
N THR A 72 -11.76 24.31 49.56
CA THR A 72 -12.81 25.16 50.17
C THR A 72 -12.92 24.90 51.68
N ASP A 73 -12.73 23.63 52.10
CA ASP A 73 -12.65 23.21 53.49
C ASP A 73 -11.42 22.35 53.73
N ALA A 74 -10.67 22.70 54.76
CA ALA A 74 -9.56 21.90 55.25
C ALA A 74 -10.08 20.90 56.32
N PRO A 75 -9.70 19.62 56.25
CA PRO A 75 -10.04 18.68 57.32
C PRO A 75 -9.40 19.16 58.64
N ASN A 76 -10.28 19.48 59.59
CA ASN A 76 -9.84 19.83 60.94
C ASN A 76 -9.94 18.59 61.82
N PHE A 77 -8.94 18.43 62.68
CA PHE A 77 -9.06 17.37 63.70
C PHE A 77 -10.20 17.68 64.69
N PRO A 78 -10.87 16.65 65.23
CA PRO A 78 -11.86 16.87 66.27
C PRO A 78 -11.35 17.71 67.39
N LYS A 79 -12.13 18.70 67.86
CA LYS A 79 -11.72 19.66 68.91
C LYS A 79 -11.33 18.95 70.17
N GLU A 80 -11.92 17.80 70.47
CA GLU A 80 -11.60 16.97 71.63
C GLU A 80 -10.15 16.46 71.59
N LEU A 81 -9.73 16.02 70.43
CA LEU A 81 -8.36 15.51 70.21
C LEU A 81 -7.31 16.61 70.25
N THR A 82 -7.59 17.75 69.62
CA THR A 82 -6.68 18.93 69.68
C THR A 82 -6.57 19.50 71.09
N GLY A 83 -7.68 19.48 71.87
CA GLY A 83 -7.67 19.89 73.29
C GLY A 83 -6.84 18.99 74.20
N MET A 84 -6.92 17.68 74.04
CA MET A 84 -6.12 16.71 74.80
C MET A 84 -4.61 16.82 74.49
N LEU A 85 -4.27 17.04 73.27
CA LEU A 85 -2.86 17.16 72.79
C LEU A 85 -2.25 18.51 73.22
N ALA A 86 -3.05 19.59 73.22
CA ALA A 86 -2.61 20.88 73.70
C ALA A 86 -2.30 20.88 75.22
N GLN A 87 -3.06 20.08 76.02
CA GLN A 87 -2.74 19.88 77.43
C GLN A 87 -1.46 19.15 77.66
N GLN A 88 -0.95 18.41 76.71
CA GLN A 88 0.37 17.73 76.74
C GLN A 88 1.47 18.54 76.03
N GLY A 89 1.20 19.78 75.67
CA GLY A 89 2.20 20.66 75.09
C GLY A 89 2.45 20.39 73.58
N LEU A 90 1.56 19.58 72.90
CA LEU A 90 1.63 19.30 71.47
C LEU A 90 0.58 20.13 70.75
N GLU A 91 1.01 21.20 70.05
CA GLU A 91 0.15 21.94 69.13
C GLU A 91 0.20 21.28 67.73
N ILE A 92 -0.95 20.81 67.26
CA ILE A 92 -1.10 20.34 65.87
C ILE A 92 -1.59 21.54 65.05
N PRO A 93 -0.75 22.11 64.14
CA PRO A 93 -1.19 23.18 63.26
C PRO A 93 -2.24 22.65 62.32
N GLY A 94 -3.42 23.32 62.23
CA GLY A 94 -4.47 23.00 61.27
C GLY A 94 -3.94 23.02 59.83
N LEU A 95 -4.46 22.14 59.01
CA LEU A 95 -4.10 22.13 57.60
C LEU A 95 -4.57 23.42 56.90
N ARG A 96 -3.64 24.06 56.19
CA ARG A 96 -3.96 25.29 55.42
C ARG A 96 -4.83 24.94 54.24
N LYS A 97 -5.74 25.84 53.87
CA LYS A 97 -6.62 25.66 52.69
C LYS A 97 -5.84 25.71 51.39
N ASP A 98 -4.77 26.44 51.35
CA ASP A 98 -3.83 26.57 50.26
C ASP A 98 -2.57 25.75 50.56
N GLN A 99 -2.28 24.80 49.68
CA GLN A 99 -1.09 23.94 49.79
C GLN A 99 -0.28 24.03 48.50
N TYR A 100 0.99 24.26 48.65
CA TYR A 100 1.96 24.28 47.57
C TYR A 100 2.98 23.20 47.81
N LYS A 101 3.17 22.34 46.82
CA LYS A 101 4.20 21.29 46.86
C LYS A 101 5.11 21.47 45.64
N VAL A 102 6.38 21.61 45.87
CA VAL A 102 7.42 21.58 44.84
C VAL A 102 8.33 20.42 45.20
N ALA A 103 8.51 19.50 44.27
CA ALA A 103 9.38 18.34 44.47
C ALA A 103 10.30 18.15 43.24
N LEU A 104 11.54 17.85 43.54
CA LEU A 104 12.55 17.38 42.59
C LEU A 104 12.83 15.92 42.96
N GLU A 105 12.47 15.01 42.04
CA GLU A 105 12.64 13.58 42.25
C GLU A 105 13.75 13.06 41.33
N LEU A 106 14.67 12.31 41.92
CA LEU A 106 15.74 11.60 41.22
C LEU A 106 15.48 10.11 41.33
N ASN A 107 15.13 9.48 40.20
CA ASN A 107 14.89 8.05 40.12
C ASN A 107 16.00 7.38 39.31
N GLN A 108 16.69 6.42 39.91
CA GLN A 108 17.72 5.64 39.25
C GLN A 108 17.50 4.15 39.48
N THR A 109 17.42 3.40 38.36
CA THR A 109 17.40 1.95 38.42
C THR A 109 18.81 1.42 38.59
N ILE A 110 19.09 0.76 39.74
CA ILE A 110 20.40 0.15 40.02
C ILE A 110 20.44 -1.28 39.45
N TRP A 111 19.33 -2.00 39.54
CA TRP A 111 19.18 -3.34 38.98
C TRP A 111 17.74 -3.58 38.53
N ASP A 112 17.56 -4.00 37.28
CA ASP A 112 16.24 -4.23 36.64
C ASP A 112 15.90 -5.70 36.46
N GLY A 113 16.69 -6.64 36.99
CA GLY A 113 16.45 -8.09 36.84
C GLY A 113 16.56 -8.59 35.40
N GLY A 114 17.21 -7.85 34.50
CA GLY A 114 17.34 -8.20 33.08
C GLY A 114 16.23 -7.64 32.21
N LYS A 115 15.32 -6.81 32.74
CA LYS A 115 14.22 -6.20 32.00
C LYS A 115 14.74 -5.45 30.77
N SER A 116 15.76 -4.60 30.88
CA SER A 116 16.34 -3.85 29.75
C SER A 116 16.86 -4.78 28.63
N VAL A 117 17.41 -5.95 28.99
CA VAL A 117 17.87 -6.94 28.00
C VAL A 117 16.68 -7.59 27.29
N ALA A 118 15.63 -7.92 28.04
CA ALA A 118 14.41 -8.47 27.48
C ALA A 118 13.71 -7.46 26.55
N ASP A 119 13.59 -6.19 27.00
CA ASP A 119 12.99 -5.11 26.21
C ASP A 119 13.73 -4.90 24.86
N LYS A 120 15.08 -4.98 24.87
CA LYS A 120 15.87 -4.92 23.63
C LYS A 120 15.59 -6.10 22.69
N ARG A 121 15.37 -7.31 23.22
CA ARG A 121 15.02 -8.47 22.41
C ARG A 121 13.63 -8.32 21.82
N ILE A 122 12.68 -7.83 22.61
CA ILE A 122 11.32 -7.54 22.15
C ILE A 122 11.35 -6.49 21.04
N ALA A 123 12.02 -5.35 21.23
CA ALA A 123 12.13 -4.31 20.22
C ALA A 123 12.71 -4.80 18.89
N ARG A 124 13.70 -5.71 18.93
CA ARG A 124 14.26 -6.32 17.72
C ARG A 124 13.26 -7.28 17.06
N ALA A 125 12.54 -8.08 17.83
CA ALA A 125 11.55 -9.00 17.31
C ALA A 125 10.38 -8.27 16.67
N GLU A 126 9.87 -7.20 17.30
CA GLU A 126 8.82 -6.35 16.76
C GLU A 126 9.25 -5.63 15.47
N ALA A 127 10.50 -5.14 15.40
CA ALA A 127 11.03 -4.56 14.18
C ALA A 127 11.16 -5.59 13.04
N ALA A 128 11.57 -6.82 13.37
CA ALA A 128 11.64 -7.92 12.39
C ALA A 128 10.24 -8.31 11.89
N GLU A 129 9.25 -8.38 12.78
CA GLU A 129 7.85 -8.62 12.44
C GLU A 129 7.32 -7.55 11.50
N GLN A 130 7.48 -6.26 11.84
CA GLN A 130 7.03 -5.15 10.99
C GLN A 130 7.69 -5.14 9.61
N LYS A 131 8.99 -5.46 9.53
CA LYS A 131 9.67 -5.62 8.23
C LYS A 131 9.04 -6.73 7.40
N THR A 132 8.76 -7.88 8.02
CA THR A 132 8.12 -9.01 7.34
C THR A 132 6.69 -8.67 6.90
N MET A 133 5.93 -7.92 7.70
CA MET A 133 4.59 -7.44 7.29
C MET A 133 4.69 -6.55 6.05
N THR A 134 5.64 -5.63 6.01
CA THR A 134 5.86 -4.78 4.82
C THR A 134 6.26 -5.62 3.59
N ASP A 135 7.02 -6.71 3.77
CA ASP A 135 7.34 -7.65 2.67
C ASP A 135 6.07 -8.34 2.13
N VAL A 136 5.14 -8.70 3.01
CA VAL A 136 3.84 -9.29 2.62
C VAL A 136 3.01 -8.29 1.84
N ASP A 137 2.92 -7.04 2.31
CA ASP A 137 2.18 -5.98 1.62
C ASP A 137 2.75 -5.69 0.22
N LEU A 138 4.08 -5.73 0.08
CA LEU A 138 4.74 -5.60 -1.22
C LEU A 138 4.46 -6.79 -2.14
N TYR A 139 4.37 -7.99 -1.60
CA TYR A 139 4.00 -9.18 -2.38
C TYR A 139 2.55 -9.08 -2.87
N GLU A 140 1.62 -8.62 -2.02
CA GLU A 140 0.23 -8.36 -2.43
C GLU A 140 0.13 -7.27 -3.50
N LEU A 141 0.96 -6.22 -3.39
CA LEU A 141 1.06 -5.17 -4.41
C LEU A 141 1.45 -5.76 -5.77
N GLU A 142 2.46 -6.65 -5.79
CA GLU A 142 2.85 -7.32 -7.03
C GLU A 142 1.72 -8.13 -7.63
N GLY A 143 0.98 -8.89 -6.80
CA GLY A 143 -0.20 -9.61 -7.26
C GLY A 143 -1.24 -8.71 -7.92
N ARG A 144 -1.51 -7.54 -7.33
CA ARG A 144 -2.43 -6.54 -7.92
C ARG A 144 -1.92 -5.96 -9.24
N VAL A 145 -0.61 -5.72 -9.34
CA VAL A 145 0.01 -5.27 -10.59
C VAL A 145 -0.09 -6.34 -11.67
N ASP A 146 0.13 -7.61 -11.30
CA ASP A 146 -0.01 -8.75 -12.21
C ASP A 146 -1.44 -8.87 -12.73
N ASP A 147 -2.42 -8.81 -11.86
CA ASP A 147 -3.85 -8.88 -12.23
C ASP A 147 -4.23 -7.77 -13.22
N LEU A 148 -3.77 -6.54 -12.97
CA LEU A 148 -4.00 -5.42 -13.88
C LEU A 148 -3.28 -5.62 -15.21
N TYR A 149 -2.03 -6.07 -15.19
CA TYR A 149 -1.22 -6.29 -16.39
C TYR A 149 -1.85 -7.35 -17.31
N PHE A 150 -2.17 -8.52 -16.74
CA PHE A 150 -2.81 -9.60 -17.49
C PHE A 150 -4.25 -9.26 -17.88
N GLY A 151 -4.96 -8.51 -17.04
CA GLY A 151 -6.29 -7.98 -17.34
C GLY A 151 -6.28 -7.07 -18.57
N ILE A 152 -5.31 -6.18 -18.71
CA ILE A 152 -5.15 -5.32 -19.89
C ILE A 152 -4.86 -6.18 -21.14
N LEU A 153 -3.94 -7.14 -21.04
CA LEU A 153 -3.61 -8.03 -22.15
C LEU A 153 -4.84 -8.81 -22.62
N LEU A 154 -5.63 -9.33 -21.68
CA LEU A 154 -6.87 -10.06 -21.99
C LEU A 154 -7.89 -9.14 -22.67
N LEU A 155 -8.05 -7.92 -22.18
CA LEU A 155 -9.00 -6.95 -22.76
C LEU A 155 -8.56 -6.49 -24.13
N ASP A 156 -7.25 -6.28 -24.38
CA ASP A 156 -6.72 -5.96 -25.71
C ASP A 156 -7.06 -7.08 -26.72
N GLU A 157 -6.95 -8.36 -26.34
CA GLU A 157 -7.35 -9.50 -27.19
C GLU A 157 -8.87 -9.58 -27.38
N ARG A 158 -9.66 -9.30 -26.34
CA ARG A 158 -11.13 -9.24 -26.45
C ARG A 158 -11.59 -8.15 -27.40
N ILE A 159 -10.98 -6.96 -27.33
CA ILE A 159 -11.24 -5.85 -28.23
C ILE A 159 -10.91 -6.25 -29.68
N ALA A 160 -9.75 -6.87 -29.90
CA ALA A 160 -9.35 -7.34 -31.23
C ALA A 160 -10.35 -8.39 -31.78
N GLN A 161 -10.73 -9.38 -30.98
CA GLN A 161 -11.73 -10.40 -31.36
C GLN A 161 -13.08 -9.78 -31.67
N THR A 162 -13.55 -8.86 -30.82
CA THR A 162 -14.86 -8.21 -31.00
C THR A 162 -14.90 -7.38 -32.30
N ASN A 163 -13.80 -6.68 -32.64
CA ASN A 163 -13.68 -5.95 -33.89
C ASN A 163 -13.74 -6.86 -35.09
N LEU A 164 -13.13 -8.06 -35.06
CA LEU A 164 -13.26 -9.05 -36.12
C LEU A 164 -14.71 -9.52 -36.26
N THR A 165 -15.41 -9.79 -35.17
CA THR A 165 -16.84 -10.17 -35.15
C THR A 165 -17.72 -9.08 -35.74
N LEU A 166 -17.48 -7.79 -35.36
CA LEU A 166 -18.21 -6.67 -35.94
C LEU A 166 -18.02 -6.56 -37.45
N ASN A 167 -16.81 -6.76 -37.96
CA ASN A 167 -16.54 -6.74 -39.39
C ASN A 167 -17.25 -7.88 -40.11
N LEU A 168 -17.28 -9.07 -39.51
CA LEU A 168 -18.01 -10.23 -40.05
C LEU A 168 -19.52 -9.96 -40.10
N LEU A 169 -20.10 -9.45 -39.01
CA LEU A 169 -21.54 -9.11 -38.94
C LEU A 169 -21.91 -8.04 -39.97
N ARG A 170 -21.08 -6.99 -40.13
CA ARG A 170 -21.30 -5.96 -41.17
C ARG A 170 -21.33 -6.56 -42.57
N SER A 171 -20.34 -7.41 -42.90
CA SER A 171 -20.30 -8.09 -44.21
C SER A 171 -21.51 -9.00 -44.42
N ASN A 172 -21.96 -9.71 -43.38
CA ASN A 172 -23.17 -10.56 -43.49
C ASN A 172 -24.43 -9.71 -43.64
N LEU A 173 -24.56 -8.61 -42.93
CA LEU A 173 -25.70 -7.69 -43.06
C LEU A 173 -25.78 -7.11 -44.48
N GLU A 174 -24.65 -6.72 -45.08
CA GLU A 174 -24.62 -6.25 -46.48
C GLU A 174 -25.12 -7.32 -47.45
N LYS A 175 -24.71 -8.59 -47.24
CA LYS A 175 -25.20 -9.73 -48.09
C LYS A 175 -26.70 -9.94 -47.92
N VAL A 176 -27.21 -9.97 -46.67
CA VAL A 176 -28.64 -10.17 -46.39
C VAL A 176 -29.46 -9.02 -46.96
N ARG A 177 -29.00 -7.78 -46.85
CA ARG A 177 -29.66 -6.61 -47.48
C ARG A 177 -29.68 -6.70 -49.01
N ALA A 178 -28.62 -7.25 -49.63
CA ALA A 178 -28.61 -7.49 -51.07
C ALA A 178 -29.62 -8.58 -51.48
N LEU A 179 -29.70 -9.68 -50.71
CA LEU A 179 -30.69 -10.75 -50.94
C LEU A 179 -32.12 -10.24 -50.71
N GLN A 180 -32.35 -9.39 -49.70
CA GLN A 180 -33.63 -8.77 -49.45
C GLN A 180 -34.10 -7.90 -50.63
N ARG A 181 -33.21 -7.06 -51.19
CA ARG A 181 -33.51 -6.26 -52.40
C ARG A 181 -33.91 -7.10 -53.59
N ASN A 182 -33.42 -8.35 -53.67
CA ASN A 182 -33.77 -9.30 -54.71
C ASN A 182 -34.95 -10.18 -54.31
N GLY A 183 -35.65 -9.95 -53.20
CA GLY A 183 -36.83 -10.70 -52.75
C GLY A 183 -36.54 -12.10 -52.23
N VAL A 184 -35.26 -12.42 -51.87
CA VAL A 184 -34.85 -13.76 -51.43
C VAL A 184 -34.79 -13.83 -49.89
N ALA A 185 -34.47 -12.74 -49.18
CA ALA A 185 -34.44 -12.67 -47.73
C ALA A 185 -35.57 -11.77 -47.19
N MET A 186 -35.99 -12.02 -45.95
CA MET A 186 -37.00 -11.23 -45.26
C MET A 186 -36.37 -10.00 -44.55
N GLN A 187 -37.20 -8.99 -44.29
CA GLN A 187 -36.78 -7.82 -43.49
C GLN A 187 -36.31 -8.23 -42.10
N SER A 188 -37.03 -9.19 -41.48
CA SER A 188 -36.67 -9.72 -40.15
C SER A 188 -35.25 -10.26 -40.06
N ASP A 189 -34.72 -10.82 -41.18
CA ASP A 189 -33.35 -11.38 -41.17
C ASP A 189 -32.30 -10.27 -41.10
N ALA A 190 -32.56 -9.12 -41.73
CA ALA A 190 -31.71 -7.95 -41.63
C ALA A 190 -31.79 -7.30 -40.21
N ASP A 191 -33.02 -7.18 -39.69
CA ASP A 191 -33.26 -6.58 -38.37
C ASP A 191 -32.56 -7.35 -37.24
N VAL A 192 -32.55 -8.71 -37.29
CA VAL A 192 -31.82 -9.56 -36.34
C VAL A 192 -30.33 -9.29 -36.41
N LEU A 193 -29.74 -9.20 -37.61
CA LEU A 193 -28.31 -8.91 -37.75
C LEU A 193 -27.96 -7.49 -37.31
N GLU A 194 -28.85 -6.53 -37.52
CA GLU A 194 -28.65 -5.15 -36.99
C GLU A 194 -28.70 -5.11 -35.45
N ALA A 195 -29.65 -5.82 -34.86
CA ALA A 195 -29.71 -5.93 -33.38
C ALA A 195 -28.44 -6.58 -32.79
N GLU A 196 -27.95 -7.67 -33.43
CA GLU A 196 -26.71 -8.34 -33.05
C GLU A 196 -25.49 -7.41 -33.19
N LEU A 197 -25.42 -6.66 -34.31
CA LEU A 197 -24.35 -5.70 -34.55
C LEU A 197 -24.31 -4.60 -33.45
N LEU A 198 -25.46 -4.09 -33.03
CA LEU A 198 -25.59 -3.13 -31.96
C LEU A 198 -25.17 -3.73 -30.61
N SER A 199 -25.58 -4.98 -30.33
CA SER A 199 -25.22 -5.71 -29.10
C SER A 199 -23.71 -5.91 -28.99
N VAL A 200 -23.07 -6.40 -30.05
CA VAL A 200 -21.61 -6.58 -30.10
C VAL A 200 -20.87 -5.24 -30.05
N GLY A 201 -21.46 -4.19 -30.66
CA GLY A 201 -20.94 -2.81 -30.55
C GLY A 201 -20.93 -2.29 -29.11
N GLN A 202 -21.96 -2.56 -28.32
CA GLN A 202 -22.02 -2.22 -26.91
C GLN A 202 -20.96 -2.98 -26.11
N GLN A 203 -20.73 -4.26 -26.38
CA GLN A 203 -19.68 -5.05 -25.74
C GLN A 203 -18.29 -4.47 -26.05
N LEU A 204 -18.04 -4.01 -27.28
CA LEU A 204 -16.77 -3.35 -27.61
C LEU A 204 -16.53 -2.13 -26.75
N ILE A 205 -17.51 -1.23 -26.63
CA ILE A 205 -17.41 -0.02 -25.80
C ILE A 205 -17.13 -0.38 -24.35
N GLN A 206 -17.77 -1.44 -23.84
CA GLN A 206 -17.55 -1.92 -22.47
C GLN A 206 -16.10 -2.41 -22.28
N PHE A 207 -15.56 -3.20 -23.22
CA PHE A 207 -14.18 -3.68 -23.14
C PHE A 207 -13.16 -2.55 -23.25
N GLU A 208 -13.38 -1.58 -24.14
CA GLU A 208 -12.52 -0.40 -24.29
C GLU A 208 -12.51 0.44 -23.00
N SER A 209 -13.68 0.69 -22.42
CA SER A 209 -13.79 1.44 -21.14
C SER A 209 -13.11 0.71 -19.98
N SER A 210 -13.28 -0.62 -19.93
CA SER A 210 -12.62 -1.43 -18.90
C SER A 210 -11.10 -1.43 -19.07
N CYS A 211 -10.61 -1.55 -20.30
CA CYS A 211 -9.19 -1.52 -20.62
C CYS A 211 -8.56 -0.17 -20.21
N ASP A 212 -9.22 0.93 -20.54
CA ASP A 212 -8.76 2.27 -20.16
C ASP A 212 -8.73 2.44 -18.63
N SER A 213 -9.73 1.91 -17.92
CA SER A 213 -9.77 1.92 -16.46
C SER A 213 -8.61 1.13 -15.86
N TYR A 214 -8.31 -0.07 -16.38
CA TYR A 214 -7.20 -0.90 -15.92
C TYR A 214 -5.85 -0.24 -16.22
N ARG A 215 -5.69 0.39 -17.39
CA ARG A 215 -4.49 1.16 -17.76
C ARG A 215 -4.26 2.35 -16.82
N ARG A 216 -5.33 3.06 -16.44
CA ARG A 216 -5.25 4.14 -15.44
C ARG A 216 -4.86 3.63 -14.07
N MET A 217 -5.48 2.53 -13.61
CA MET A 217 -5.14 1.91 -12.32
C MET A 217 -3.67 1.46 -12.27
N LEU A 218 -3.22 0.76 -13.31
CA LEU A 218 -1.81 0.37 -13.43
C LEU A 218 -0.90 1.59 -13.39
N GLY A 219 -1.28 2.68 -14.10
CA GLY A 219 -0.54 3.95 -14.09
C GLY A 219 -0.38 4.58 -12.72
N ILE A 220 -1.39 4.44 -11.85
CA ILE A 220 -1.32 4.92 -10.45
C ILE A 220 -0.29 4.10 -9.67
N PHE A 221 -0.30 2.76 -9.80
CA PHE A 221 0.65 1.91 -9.09
C PHE A 221 2.10 2.14 -9.53
N ILE A 222 2.36 2.26 -10.85
CA ILE A 222 3.72 2.46 -11.37
C ILE A 222 4.18 3.92 -11.36
N GLY A 223 3.32 4.88 -10.96
CA GLY A 223 3.64 6.30 -10.93
C GLY A 223 3.81 6.95 -12.31
N GLN A 224 3.38 6.29 -13.39
CA GLN A 224 3.53 6.75 -14.77
C GLN A 224 2.25 6.51 -15.57
N LYS A 225 1.97 7.38 -16.54
CA LYS A 225 0.86 7.14 -17.46
C LYS A 225 1.21 5.98 -18.41
N VAL A 226 0.42 4.91 -18.36
CA VAL A 226 0.56 3.78 -19.29
C VAL A 226 0.12 4.18 -20.69
N GLY A 227 -0.98 4.97 -20.81
CA GLY A 227 -1.51 5.43 -22.10
C GLY A 227 -1.72 4.26 -23.07
N ASP A 228 -1.39 4.49 -24.36
CA ASP A 228 -1.51 3.49 -25.43
C ASP A 228 -0.25 2.61 -25.59
N ARG A 229 0.66 2.61 -24.59
CA ARG A 229 1.85 1.77 -24.64
C ARG A 229 1.43 0.30 -24.74
N LYS A 230 2.04 -0.42 -25.69
CA LYS A 230 1.83 -1.86 -25.79
C LYS A 230 2.53 -2.57 -24.65
N LEU A 231 1.79 -3.44 -23.96
CA LEU A 231 2.36 -4.33 -22.96
C LEU A 231 3.04 -5.51 -23.66
N GLN A 232 4.18 -5.92 -23.12
CA GLN A 232 4.91 -7.07 -23.62
C GLN A 232 4.17 -8.35 -23.20
N ARG A 233 3.88 -9.24 -24.16
CA ARG A 233 3.34 -10.57 -23.83
C ARG A 233 4.44 -11.40 -23.16
N PRO A 234 4.22 -11.93 -21.95
CA PRO A 234 5.18 -12.83 -21.35
C PRO A 234 5.32 -14.09 -22.20
N SER A 235 6.55 -14.62 -22.27
CA SER A 235 6.76 -15.87 -22.97
C SER A 235 6.03 -17.03 -22.25
N ALA A 236 5.41 -17.94 -23.01
CA ALA A 236 4.62 -19.06 -22.45
C ALA A 236 5.42 -19.95 -21.48
N CYS A 237 6.76 -19.87 -21.50
CA CYS A 237 7.66 -20.62 -20.63
C CYS A 237 7.55 -20.20 -19.14
N LEU A 238 7.05 -19.00 -18.82
CA LEU A 238 6.89 -18.55 -17.44
C LEU A 238 5.74 -19.22 -16.69
N LEU A 239 4.80 -19.85 -17.39
CA LEU A 239 3.64 -20.53 -16.79
C LEU A 239 3.96 -21.94 -16.25
N TYR A 240 5.15 -22.51 -16.53
CA TYR A 240 5.48 -23.90 -16.21
C TYR A 240 6.71 -24.08 -15.31
N THR A 241 6.95 -23.16 -14.38
CA THR A 241 8.18 -23.20 -13.55
C THR A 241 8.05 -23.92 -12.21
N SER A 242 6.90 -24.50 -11.87
CA SER A 242 6.74 -25.32 -10.69
C SER A 242 6.22 -26.70 -11.09
N PRO A 243 7.07 -27.75 -11.06
CA PRO A 243 6.57 -29.11 -11.22
C PRO A 243 5.56 -29.38 -10.11
N SER A 244 4.35 -29.82 -10.51
CA SER A 244 3.30 -30.18 -9.57
C SER A 244 3.85 -31.16 -8.53
N PRO A 245 3.51 -31.03 -7.24
CA PRO A 245 3.87 -32.01 -6.23
C PRO A 245 3.51 -33.47 -6.61
N ARG A 246 2.53 -33.66 -7.50
CA ARG A 246 2.14 -34.97 -8.06
C ARG A 246 3.14 -35.52 -9.07
N ASP A 247 3.93 -34.70 -9.74
CA ASP A 247 4.92 -35.18 -10.73
C ASP A 247 6.16 -35.75 -10.06
N ARG A 248 6.44 -35.36 -8.80
CA ARG A 248 7.54 -35.89 -7.99
C ARG A 248 7.30 -37.32 -7.51
N THR A 249 6.06 -37.81 -7.47
CA THR A 249 5.70 -39.15 -7.00
C THR A 249 5.56 -40.18 -8.11
N ARG A 250 5.60 -39.80 -9.40
CA ARG A 250 5.51 -40.71 -10.56
C ARG A 250 6.86 -41.17 -11.10
N SER A 251 7.96 -40.72 -10.53
CA SER A 251 9.32 -41.07 -10.94
C SER A 251 9.98 -42.02 -9.92
N ARG A 252 9.26 -43.10 -9.53
CA ARG A 252 9.84 -44.30 -8.88
C ARG A 252 9.18 -45.55 -9.41
#